data_f27f1e81dbc76ec9a4bcbafd0089c0ee
#
_entry.id   f27f1e81dbc76ec9a4bcbafd0089c0ee
#
_cell.length_a   1.000
_cell.length_b   1.000
_cell.length_c   1.000
_cell.angle_alpha   90.00
_cell.angle_beta   90.00
_cell.angle_gamma   90.00
#
_symmetry.space_group_name_H-M   'P 1'
#
loop_
_entity.id
_entity.type
_entity.pdbx_description
1 polymer ?
#
loop_
_entity_poly.entity_id
_entity_poly.type
_entity_poly.pdbx_seq_one_letter_code
_entity_poly.pdbx_strand_id
1 'polypeptide(L)'
;MSGPAVNDCWNRIGVRGDVSCPDLQRYVHCHNCPVHAAAALALLDHEPPAGTHASWTTHFAEPLATGADSAVPLFVFRIGSEWFAIPTALIDEVAPERTIHTLPHRRHGAVIGVVNVHGALVMCLSLGAVLGLEGTPSAATERQFERARMLMLRYGELRAACPVDEVSGIHRIEPSALVGTPAAVADARACVTQVWTWRDAPVGVLDDALLGQAIRRSLA
;
A
#
# COMPACT_ATOMS: atom_id res chain seq x y z
N MET A 1 6.05 -9.95 36.77
CA MET A 1 5.20 -8.87 37.32
C MET A 1 4.02 -8.74 36.36
N SER A 2 2.82 -9.11 36.81
CA SER A 2 1.63 -9.07 35.95
C SER A 2 1.24 -7.59 35.75
N GLY A 3 1.16 -7.14 34.51
CA GLY A 3 0.61 -5.84 34.17
C GLY A 3 -0.85 -5.70 34.66
N PRO A 4 -1.44 -4.50 34.62
CA PRO A 4 -2.81 -4.30 35.05
C PRO A 4 -3.73 -5.22 34.27
N ALA A 5 -4.65 -5.86 34.97
CA ALA A 5 -5.69 -6.69 34.35
C ALA A 5 -6.64 -5.76 33.57
N VAL A 6 -6.33 -5.51 32.33
CA VAL A 6 -7.19 -4.72 31.43
C VAL A 6 -8.38 -5.58 31.03
N ASN A 7 -9.59 -5.06 31.23
CA ASN A 7 -10.79 -5.72 30.74
C ASN A 7 -10.87 -5.58 29.22
N ASP A 8 -10.38 -6.59 28.50
CA ASP A 8 -10.29 -6.64 27.04
C ASP A 8 -11.56 -7.24 26.38
N CYS A 9 -12.73 -6.98 26.94
CA CYS A 9 -13.98 -7.58 26.48
C CYS A 9 -14.25 -7.37 24.98
N TRP A 10 -13.71 -6.32 24.35
CA TRP A 10 -13.83 -6.08 22.91
C TRP A 10 -13.20 -7.17 22.04
N ASN A 11 -12.19 -7.90 22.55
CA ASN A 11 -11.55 -9.01 21.85
C ASN A 11 -12.28 -10.35 22.07
N ARG A 12 -13.13 -10.46 23.09
CA ARG A 12 -13.83 -11.70 23.47
C ARG A 12 -15.29 -11.69 23.06
N ILE A 13 -16.04 -10.70 23.53
CA ILE A 13 -17.49 -10.58 23.30
C ILE A 13 -17.89 -9.32 22.53
N GLY A 14 -16.91 -8.44 22.22
CA GLY A 14 -17.13 -7.21 21.48
C GLY A 14 -16.95 -7.36 19.97
N VAL A 15 -16.68 -6.24 19.27
CA VAL A 15 -16.61 -6.16 17.81
C VAL A 15 -15.47 -7.00 17.19
N ARG A 16 -14.46 -7.37 17.95
CA ARG A 16 -13.35 -8.26 17.53
C ARG A 16 -13.49 -9.70 18.01
N GLY A 17 -14.55 -9.97 18.81
CA GLY A 17 -14.88 -11.30 19.32
C GLY A 17 -16.11 -11.87 18.66
N ASP A 18 -16.96 -12.53 19.44
CA ASP A 18 -18.19 -13.19 19.00
C ASP A 18 -19.41 -12.26 18.86
N VAL A 19 -19.24 -10.95 19.12
CA VAL A 19 -20.29 -9.91 19.02
C VAL A 19 -21.47 -10.15 19.98
N SER A 20 -21.28 -10.91 21.06
CA SER A 20 -22.31 -11.24 22.05
C SER A 20 -22.49 -10.18 23.14
N CYS A 21 -21.69 -9.10 23.13
CA CYS A 21 -21.75 -8.05 24.14
C CYS A 21 -23.08 -7.29 24.12
N PRO A 22 -23.87 -7.27 25.23
CA PRO A 22 -25.17 -6.58 25.27
C PRO A 22 -25.05 -5.07 25.07
N ASP A 23 -23.92 -4.48 25.44
CA ASP A 23 -23.69 -3.04 25.30
C ASP A 23 -23.51 -2.61 23.83
N LEU A 24 -23.28 -3.53 22.88
CA LEU A 24 -23.25 -3.20 21.47
C LEU A 24 -24.59 -2.68 20.93
N GLN A 25 -25.70 -3.08 21.54
CA GLN A 25 -27.01 -2.55 21.17
C GLN A 25 -27.11 -1.05 21.49
N ARG A 26 -26.45 -0.60 22.57
CA ARG A 26 -26.50 0.81 23.01
C ARG A 26 -25.43 1.66 22.36
N TYR A 27 -24.19 1.15 22.28
CA TYR A 27 -23.02 1.93 21.84
C TYR A 27 -22.64 1.67 20.39
N VAL A 28 -23.23 0.68 19.73
CA VAL A 28 -22.99 0.27 18.34
C VAL A 28 -21.59 -0.26 18.10
N HIS A 29 -20.57 0.33 18.74
CA HIS A 29 -19.16 -0.06 18.60
C HIS A 29 -18.42 0.08 19.93
N CYS A 30 -17.46 -0.83 20.20
CA CYS A 30 -16.70 -0.82 21.44
C CYS A 30 -15.95 0.50 21.68
N HIS A 31 -15.50 1.22 20.65
CA HIS A 31 -14.85 2.52 20.81
C HIS A 31 -15.73 3.59 21.47
N ASN A 32 -17.05 3.45 21.39
CA ASN A 32 -18.01 4.36 22.03
C ASN A 32 -18.38 3.91 23.44
N CYS A 33 -17.94 2.73 23.86
CA CYS A 33 -18.29 2.12 25.14
C CYS A 33 -17.39 2.68 26.27
N PRO A 34 -17.96 3.06 27.44
CA PRO A 34 -17.17 3.57 28.55
C PRO A 34 -16.19 2.54 29.13
N VAL A 35 -16.45 1.24 29.01
CA VAL A 35 -15.51 0.19 29.44
C VAL A 35 -14.25 0.20 28.59
N HIS A 36 -14.39 0.39 27.26
CA HIS A 36 -13.25 0.52 26.35
C HIS A 36 -12.45 1.81 26.63
N ALA A 37 -13.14 2.93 26.86
CA ALA A 37 -12.53 4.20 27.20
C ALA A 37 -11.75 4.13 28.54
N ALA A 38 -12.33 3.52 29.56
CA ALA A 38 -11.68 3.33 30.86
C ALA A 38 -10.43 2.42 30.75
N ALA A 39 -10.51 1.37 29.95
CA ALA A 39 -9.37 0.48 29.71
C ALA A 39 -8.23 1.20 28.96
N ALA A 40 -8.57 2.06 27.98
CA ALA A 40 -7.59 2.87 27.25
C ALA A 40 -6.90 3.88 28.18
N LEU A 41 -7.64 4.56 29.05
CA LEU A 41 -7.07 5.48 30.05
C LEU A 41 -6.15 4.74 31.02
N ALA A 42 -6.56 3.56 31.52
CA ALA A 42 -5.73 2.77 32.42
C ALA A 42 -4.41 2.30 31.77
N LEU A 43 -4.41 2.06 30.46
CA LEU A 43 -3.19 1.74 29.70
C LEU A 43 -2.27 2.97 29.54
N LEU A 44 -2.84 4.15 29.31
CA LEU A 44 -2.08 5.40 29.18
C LEU A 44 -1.45 5.84 30.50
N ASP A 45 -2.14 5.62 31.64
CA ASP A 45 -1.67 5.98 32.97
C ASP A 45 -0.71 4.92 33.56
N HIS A 46 -0.52 3.80 32.87
CA HIS A 46 0.34 2.74 33.37
C HIS A 46 1.82 3.10 33.22
N GLU A 47 2.55 2.98 34.32
CA GLU A 47 3.99 3.17 34.30
C GLU A 47 4.67 2.06 33.49
N PRO A 48 5.52 2.41 32.51
CA PRO A 48 6.16 1.41 31.68
C PRO A 48 7.05 0.48 32.51
N PRO A 49 7.20 -0.79 32.12
CA PRO A 49 8.06 -1.74 32.83
C PRO A 49 9.47 -1.20 33.04
N ALA A 50 10.08 -1.54 34.17
CA ALA A 50 11.45 -1.12 34.49
C ALA A 50 12.39 -1.52 33.34
N GLY A 51 13.23 -0.58 32.91
CA GLY A 51 14.17 -0.78 31.81
C GLY A 51 13.65 -0.37 30.43
N THR A 52 12.34 -0.12 30.26
CA THR A 52 11.76 0.31 28.98
C THR A 52 12.43 1.58 28.47
N HIS A 53 12.60 2.60 29.31
CA HIS A 53 13.29 3.84 28.92
C HIS A 53 14.74 3.58 28.47
N ALA A 54 15.46 2.72 29.21
CA ALA A 54 16.85 2.41 28.86
C ALA A 54 16.95 1.67 27.53
N SER A 55 16.06 0.70 27.27
CA SER A 55 16.04 -0.04 25.99
C SER A 55 15.68 0.85 24.81
N TRP A 56 14.73 1.76 24.99
CA TRP A 56 14.37 2.74 23.96
C TRP A 56 15.49 3.75 23.72
N THR A 57 16.14 4.24 24.80
CA THR A 57 17.29 5.12 24.66
C THR A 57 18.42 4.46 23.88
N THR A 58 18.73 3.19 24.16
CA THR A 58 19.72 2.42 23.42
C THR A 58 19.32 2.27 21.95
N HIS A 59 18.08 1.92 21.68
CA HIS A 59 17.56 1.74 20.31
C HIS A 59 17.64 3.04 19.50
N PHE A 60 17.25 4.18 20.08
CA PHE A 60 17.33 5.48 19.38
C PHE A 60 18.75 6.08 19.35
N ALA A 61 19.65 5.64 20.21
CA ALA A 61 21.05 6.03 20.18
C ALA A 61 21.89 5.19 19.19
N GLU A 62 21.33 4.08 18.69
CA GLU A 62 21.99 3.31 17.64
C GLU A 62 22.21 4.21 16.40
N PRO A 63 23.44 4.33 15.89
CA PRO A 63 23.67 5.08 14.67
C PRO A 63 22.82 4.49 13.54
N LEU A 64 22.16 5.35 12.79
CA LEU A 64 21.54 4.95 11.54
C LEU A 64 22.60 4.21 10.70
N ALA A 65 22.29 2.99 10.27
CA ALA A 65 23.20 2.21 9.45
C ALA A 65 23.65 3.05 8.23
N THR A 66 24.90 3.49 8.26
CA THR A 66 25.51 4.39 7.24
C THR A 66 25.73 3.72 5.89
N GLY A 67 25.33 2.45 5.73
CA GLY A 67 25.38 1.73 4.45
C GLY A 67 24.26 2.05 3.47
N ALA A 68 23.32 2.94 3.82
CA ALA A 68 22.11 3.17 3.03
C ALA A 68 22.16 4.41 2.10
N ASP A 69 23.28 5.15 2.05
CA ASP A 69 23.35 6.38 1.25
C ASP A 69 23.31 6.14 -0.26
N SER A 70 23.60 4.93 -0.72
CA SER A 70 23.50 4.53 -2.12
C SER A 70 22.20 3.78 -2.46
N ALA A 71 21.47 3.30 -1.46
CA ALA A 71 20.26 2.48 -1.69
C ALA A 71 19.11 3.31 -2.25
N VAL A 72 18.50 2.82 -3.33
CA VAL A 72 17.36 3.45 -4.00
C VAL A 72 16.08 3.02 -3.32
N PRO A 73 15.26 3.96 -2.81
CA PRO A 73 13.96 3.64 -2.24
C PRO A 73 12.94 3.38 -3.36
N LEU A 74 12.48 2.14 -3.47
CA LEU A 74 11.45 1.73 -4.42
C LEU A 74 10.18 1.30 -3.70
N PHE A 75 9.04 1.68 -4.24
CA PHE A 75 7.72 1.27 -3.76
C PHE A 75 7.27 0.03 -4.53
N VAL A 76 7.03 -1.07 -3.82
CA VAL A 76 6.74 -2.40 -4.39
C VAL A 76 5.27 -2.74 -4.26
N PHE A 77 4.65 -3.16 -5.38
CA PHE A 77 3.25 -3.52 -5.48
C PHE A 77 3.04 -4.63 -6.50
N ARG A 78 1.85 -5.26 -6.50
CA ARG A 78 1.49 -6.36 -7.38
C ARG A 78 0.29 -6.02 -8.26
N ILE A 79 0.36 -6.44 -9.50
CA ILE A 79 -0.76 -6.43 -10.46
C ILE A 79 -0.89 -7.84 -11.04
N GLY A 80 -2.03 -8.48 -10.85
CA GLY A 80 -2.23 -9.88 -11.21
C GLY A 80 -1.25 -10.78 -10.47
N SER A 81 -0.46 -11.54 -11.19
CA SER A 81 0.60 -12.40 -10.65
C SER A 81 1.98 -11.76 -10.59
N GLU A 82 2.13 -10.52 -11.07
CA GLU A 82 3.44 -9.90 -11.27
C GLU A 82 3.72 -8.77 -10.28
N TRP A 83 4.95 -8.72 -9.79
CA TRP A 83 5.45 -7.68 -8.90
C TRP A 83 6.15 -6.58 -9.67
N PHE A 84 5.86 -5.34 -9.29
CA PHE A 84 6.46 -4.14 -9.86
C PHE A 84 7.00 -3.23 -8.77
N ALA A 85 7.95 -2.40 -9.15
CA ALA A 85 8.51 -1.37 -8.29
C ALA A 85 8.60 -0.05 -9.04
N ILE A 86 8.33 1.06 -8.35
CA ILE A 86 8.50 2.42 -8.88
C ILE A 86 9.25 3.29 -7.86
N PRO A 87 9.92 4.36 -8.31
CA PRO A 87 10.50 5.33 -7.40
C PRO A 87 9.45 5.89 -6.44
N THR A 88 9.78 5.96 -5.16
CA THR A 88 8.84 6.47 -4.12
C THR A 88 8.40 7.91 -4.36
N ALA A 89 9.21 8.70 -5.06
CA ALA A 89 8.88 10.08 -5.41
C ALA A 89 7.62 10.21 -6.30
N LEU A 90 7.21 9.14 -6.98
CA LEU A 90 6.01 9.11 -7.81
C LEU A 90 4.73 8.81 -7.02
N ILE A 91 4.85 8.32 -5.80
CA ILE A 91 3.71 8.00 -4.94
C ILE A 91 3.33 9.23 -4.12
N ASP A 92 2.11 9.70 -4.33
CA ASP A 92 1.52 10.78 -3.54
C ASP A 92 0.81 10.21 -2.30
N GLU A 93 0.07 9.11 -2.48
CA GLU A 93 -0.71 8.47 -1.41
C GLU A 93 -0.98 6.98 -1.75
N VAL A 94 -1.15 6.17 -0.71
CA VAL A 94 -1.72 4.82 -0.80
C VAL A 94 -3.02 4.79 -0.01
N ALA A 95 -4.13 4.64 -0.69
CA ALA A 95 -5.46 4.64 -0.10
C ALA A 95 -6.08 3.24 -0.13
N PRO A 96 -7.08 2.96 0.73
CA PRO A 96 -7.98 1.83 0.52
C PRO A 96 -8.67 1.92 -0.84
N GLU A 97 -9.10 0.79 -1.36
CA GLU A 97 -9.90 0.76 -2.59
C GLU A 97 -11.15 1.66 -2.45
N ARG A 98 -11.42 2.42 -3.51
CA ARG A 98 -12.53 3.37 -3.58
C ARG A 98 -13.44 3.04 -4.75
N THR A 99 -14.71 3.43 -4.66
CA THR A 99 -15.66 3.27 -5.75
C THR A 99 -15.19 4.04 -6.98
N ILE A 100 -15.03 3.30 -8.09
CA ILE A 100 -14.67 3.86 -9.39
C ILE A 100 -15.95 4.18 -10.15
N HIS A 101 -16.12 5.44 -10.54
CA HIS A 101 -17.22 5.89 -11.37
C HIS A 101 -16.79 5.85 -12.83
N THR A 102 -17.41 4.98 -13.61
CA THR A 102 -17.09 4.79 -15.02
C THR A 102 -17.46 6.02 -15.85
N LEU A 103 -16.61 6.37 -16.81
CA LEU A 103 -16.89 7.45 -17.76
C LEU A 103 -17.56 6.88 -19.02
N PRO A 104 -18.60 7.55 -19.57
CA PRO A 104 -19.14 7.21 -20.87
C PRO A 104 -18.11 7.52 -21.99
N HIS A 105 -18.18 6.80 -23.10
CA HIS A 105 -17.36 7.02 -24.30
C HIS A 105 -15.83 7.02 -24.07
N ARG A 106 -15.32 6.09 -23.26
CA ARG A 106 -13.87 5.93 -23.07
C ARG A 106 -13.18 5.59 -24.38
N ARG A 107 -12.17 6.38 -24.76
CA ARG A 107 -11.40 6.18 -26.01
C ARG A 107 -10.26 5.18 -25.84
N HIS A 108 -9.71 5.03 -24.63
CA HIS A 108 -8.57 4.17 -24.32
C HIS A 108 -8.89 3.17 -23.21
N GLY A 109 -8.44 1.92 -23.37
CA GLY A 109 -8.68 0.84 -22.42
C GLY A 109 -8.04 1.05 -21.05
N ALA A 110 -6.98 1.87 -20.98
CA ALA A 110 -6.30 2.16 -19.72
C ALA A 110 -7.11 3.06 -18.78
N VAL A 111 -7.98 3.94 -19.28
CA VAL A 111 -8.85 4.78 -18.44
C VAL A 111 -10.04 3.95 -17.97
N ILE A 112 -10.17 3.70 -16.67
CA ILE A 112 -11.29 2.92 -16.11
C ILE A 112 -12.39 3.81 -15.51
N GLY A 113 -12.10 5.06 -15.17
CA GLY A 113 -13.10 5.96 -14.63
C GLY A 113 -12.51 7.14 -13.88
N VAL A 114 -13.26 7.62 -12.90
CA VAL A 114 -12.84 8.63 -11.93
C VAL A 114 -13.14 8.15 -10.51
N VAL A 115 -12.34 8.61 -9.57
CA VAL A 115 -12.52 8.37 -8.13
C VAL A 115 -12.50 9.67 -7.37
N ASN A 116 -13.21 9.72 -6.26
CA ASN A 116 -13.14 10.86 -5.33
C ASN A 116 -12.02 10.60 -4.33
N VAL A 117 -11.03 11.47 -4.31
CA VAL A 117 -9.92 11.45 -3.36
C VAL A 117 -9.92 12.78 -2.63
N HIS A 118 -10.22 12.77 -1.33
CA HIS A 118 -10.29 13.96 -0.48
C HIS A 118 -11.14 15.10 -1.07
N GLY A 119 -12.26 14.76 -1.74
CA GLY A 119 -13.16 15.74 -2.36
C GLY A 119 -12.78 16.16 -3.77
N ALA A 120 -11.62 15.74 -4.29
CA ALA A 120 -11.20 15.99 -5.67
C ALA A 120 -11.47 14.77 -6.55
N LEU A 121 -11.98 14.99 -7.77
CA LEU A 121 -12.11 13.93 -8.76
C LEU A 121 -10.77 13.69 -9.45
N VAL A 122 -10.27 12.46 -9.38
CA VAL A 122 -9.01 12.04 -9.98
C VAL A 122 -9.27 10.95 -11.01
N MET A 123 -8.58 11.02 -12.15
CA MET A 123 -8.66 9.99 -13.19
C MET A 123 -8.14 8.66 -12.65
N CYS A 124 -8.91 7.59 -12.90
CA CYS A 124 -8.55 6.25 -12.51
C CYS A 124 -8.07 5.45 -13.71
N LEU A 125 -6.85 4.88 -13.61
CA LEU A 125 -6.17 4.18 -14.69
C LEU A 125 -5.86 2.74 -14.30
N SER A 126 -6.01 1.82 -15.24
CA SER A 126 -5.48 0.47 -15.14
C SER A 126 -3.99 0.48 -15.48
N LEU A 127 -3.12 0.33 -14.48
CA LEU A 127 -1.69 0.14 -14.73
C LEU A 127 -1.43 -1.15 -15.52
N GLY A 128 -2.25 -2.19 -15.32
CA GLY A 128 -2.17 -3.41 -16.12
C GLY A 128 -2.32 -3.13 -17.61
N ALA A 129 -3.33 -2.33 -18.00
CA ALA A 129 -3.52 -1.94 -19.40
C ALA A 129 -2.39 -1.03 -19.90
N VAL A 130 -1.90 -0.08 -19.07
CA VAL A 130 -0.74 0.78 -19.41
C VAL A 130 0.52 -0.04 -19.66
N LEU A 131 0.72 -1.12 -18.89
CA LEU A 131 1.89 -1.99 -18.98
C LEU A 131 1.71 -3.15 -19.97
N GLY A 132 0.57 -3.24 -20.65
CA GLY A 132 0.29 -4.33 -21.60
C GLY A 132 0.09 -5.70 -20.93
N LEU A 133 -0.42 -5.72 -19.69
CA LEU A 133 -0.73 -6.95 -18.93
C LEU A 133 -2.11 -7.53 -19.26
N GLU A 134 -2.69 -7.18 -20.39
CA GLU A 134 -4.02 -7.63 -20.78
C GLU A 134 -4.08 -9.17 -20.86
N GLY A 135 -5.01 -9.75 -20.10
CA GLY A 135 -5.27 -11.19 -20.11
C GLY A 135 -4.77 -11.98 -18.90
N THR A 136 -4.12 -11.34 -17.93
CA THR A 136 -3.85 -12.01 -16.64
C THR A 136 -5.08 -11.84 -15.74
N PRO A 137 -6.00 -12.82 -15.66
CA PRO A 137 -7.11 -12.70 -14.74
C PRO A 137 -6.52 -12.67 -13.33
N SER A 138 -6.76 -11.57 -12.62
CA SER A 138 -6.65 -11.62 -11.17
C SER A 138 -7.65 -12.69 -10.71
N ALA A 139 -7.16 -13.87 -10.37
CA ALA A 139 -7.96 -14.85 -9.65
C ALA A 139 -8.17 -14.29 -8.25
N ALA A 140 -9.07 -13.30 -8.17
CA ALA A 140 -9.39 -12.61 -6.93
C ALA A 140 -10.06 -13.60 -5.98
N THR A 141 -9.28 -14.16 -5.09
CA THR A 141 -9.77 -14.81 -3.87
C THR A 141 -10.25 -13.72 -2.91
N GLU A 142 -11.26 -13.99 -2.08
CA GLU A 142 -11.78 -13.04 -1.07
C GLU A 142 -10.65 -12.37 -0.26
N ARG A 143 -9.57 -13.10 0.04
CA ARG A 143 -8.37 -12.56 0.71
C ARG A 143 -7.57 -11.53 -0.10
N GLN A 144 -7.73 -11.49 -1.43
CA GLN A 144 -7.08 -10.49 -2.27
C GLN A 144 -7.79 -9.14 -2.23
N PHE A 145 -9.12 -9.12 -2.07
CA PHE A 145 -9.87 -7.87 -1.89
C PHE A 145 -9.45 -7.12 -0.62
N GLU A 146 -9.10 -7.83 0.46
CA GLU A 146 -8.62 -7.20 1.69
C GLU A 146 -7.27 -6.49 1.52
N ARG A 147 -6.45 -6.90 0.54
CA ARG A 147 -5.11 -6.37 0.26
C ARG A 147 -5.08 -5.34 -0.86
N ALA A 148 -6.14 -5.27 -1.68
CA ALA A 148 -6.25 -4.31 -2.76
C ALA A 148 -6.12 -2.87 -2.24
N ARG A 149 -5.37 -2.05 -2.98
CA ARG A 149 -5.11 -0.65 -2.64
C ARG A 149 -5.22 0.21 -3.89
N MET A 150 -5.42 1.48 -3.67
CA MET A 150 -5.38 2.50 -4.70
C MET A 150 -4.09 3.31 -4.54
N LEU A 151 -3.23 3.27 -5.55
CA LEU A 151 -2.03 4.09 -5.61
C LEU A 151 -2.39 5.43 -6.25
N MET A 152 -2.06 6.51 -5.57
CA MET A 152 -2.13 7.85 -6.14
C MET A 152 -0.75 8.20 -6.68
N LEU A 153 -0.66 8.25 -8.00
CA LEU A 153 0.57 8.61 -8.71
C LEU A 153 0.56 10.09 -9.07
N ARG A 154 1.73 10.71 -9.00
CA ARG A 154 1.93 12.12 -9.39
C ARG A 154 3.09 12.26 -10.38
N TYR A 155 2.81 12.86 -11.52
CA TYR A 155 3.77 13.20 -12.57
C TYR A 155 3.68 14.69 -12.90
N GLY A 156 4.36 15.55 -12.15
CA GLY A 156 4.18 16.99 -12.22
C GLY A 156 2.76 17.37 -11.77
N GLU A 157 2.02 18.05 -12.65
CA GLU A 157 0.62 18.42 -12.38
C GLU A 157 -0.37 17.25 -12.59
N LEU A 158 0.05 16.18 -13.24
CA LEU A 158 -0.82 15.03 -13.49
C LEU A 158 -0.93 14.18 -12.24
N ARG A 159 -2.17 13.93 -11.80
CA ARG A 159 -2.50 12.96 -10.74
C ARG A 159 -3.36 11.85 -11.33
N ALA A 160 -3.03 10.62 -10.99
CA ALA A 160 -3.77 9.44 -11.42
C ALA A 160 -3.95 8.47 -10.25
N ALA A 161 -5.14 7.89 -10.16
CA ALA A 161 -5.46 6.82 -9.22
C ALA A 161 -5.32 5.49 -9.95
N CYS A 162 -4.58 4.55 -9.37
CA CYS A 162 -4.30 3.26 -9.98
C CYS A 162 -4.60 2.14 -8.99
N PRO A 163 -5.65 1.32 -9.21
CA PRO A 163 -5.89 0.16 -8.38
C PRO A 163 -4.80 -0.89 -8.59
N VAL A 164 -4.38 -1.51 -7.49
CA VAL A 164 -3.39 -2.59 -7.46
C VAL A 164 -3.86 -3.68 -6.50
N ASP A 165 -3.46 -4.92 -6.76
CA ASP A 165 -3.95 -6.08 -6.00
C ASP A 165 -3.31 -6.20 -4.62
N GLU A 166 -2.07 -5.73 -4.47
CA GLU A 166 -1.34 -5.82 -3.20
C GLU A 166 -0.21 -4.79 -3.15
N VAL A 167 0.08 -4.29 -1.96
CA VAL A 167 1.20 -3.39 -1.68
C VAL A 167 2.12 -4.06 -0.67
N SER A 168 3.41 -4.18 -1.02
CA SER A 168 4.45 -4.62 -0.09
C SER A 168 5.04 -3.47 0.72
N GLY A 169 5.07 -2.26 0.16
CA GLY A 169 5.63 -1.07 0.79
C GLY A 169 6.93 -0.59 0.16
N ILE A 170 7.70 0.17 0.93
CA ILE A 170 8.97 0.77 0.48
C ILE A 170 10.12 -0.16 0.83
N HIS A 171 10.93 -0.48 -0.18
CA HIS A 171 12.15 -1.24 -0.04
C HIS A 171 13.35 -0.40 -0.47
N ARG A 172 14.42 -0.43 0.31
CA ARG A 172 15.69 0.20 -0.02
C ARG A 172 16.57 -0.84 -0.71
N ILE A 173 16.87 -0.62 -1.97
CA ILE A 173 17.53 -1.60 -2.84
C ILE A 173 18.89 -1.05 -3.24
N GLU A 174 19.95 -1.84 -3.02
CA GLU A 174 21.28 -1.50 -3.49
C GLU A 174 21.30 -1.48 -5.02
N PRO A 175 21.89 -0.44 -5.66
CA PRO A 175 21.95 -0.36 -7.12
C PRO A 175 22.55 -1.59 -7.80
N SER A 176 23.49 -2.26 -7.12
CA SER A 176 24.13 -3.49 -7.59
C SER A 176 23.17 -4.70 -7.69
N ALA A 177 22.06 -4.67 -6.99
CA ALA A 177 21.03 -5.71 -7.05
C ALA A 177 20.04 -5.50 -8.20
N LEU A 178 20.06 -4.33 -8.85
CA LEU A 178 19.25 -4.00 -10.00
C LEU A 178 19.93 -4.47 -11.27
N VAL A 179 19.31 -5.40 -11.98
CA VAL A 179 19.84 -5.96 -13.23
C VAL A 179 19.04 -5.39 -14.39
N GLY A 180 19.73 -5.01 -15.45
CA GLY A 180 19.06 -4.53 -16.69
C GLY A 180 18.12 -5.59 -17.26
N THR A 181 16.97 -5.15 -17.77
CA THR A 181 15.96 -6.03 -18.32
C THR A 181 16.46 -6.72 -19.59
N PRO A 182 16.33 -8.05 -19.73
CA PRO A 182 16.61 -8.74 -20.99
C PRO A 182 15.78 -8.19 -22.14
N ALA A 183 16.34 -8.09 -23.35
CA ALA A 183 15.67 -7.49 -24.51
C ALA A 183 14.26 -8.06 -24.78
N ALA A 184 14.10 -9.37 -24.63
CA ALA A 184 12.79 -10.02 -24.83
C ALA A 184 11.70 -9.54 -23.84
N VAL A 185 12.08 -9.14 -22.63
CA VAL A 185 11.14 -8.60 -21.63
C VAL A 185 10.92 -7.10 -21.88
N ALA A 186 11.96 -6.37 -22.28
CA ALA A 186 11.87 -4.96 -22.60
C ALA A 186 10.90 -4.70 -23.79
N ASP A 187 10.91 -5.58 -24.80
CA ASP A 187 9.98 -5.50 -25.94
C ASP A 187 8.52 -5.75 -25.52
N ALA A 188 8.31 -6.68 -24.59
CA ALA A 188 6.97 -7.01 -24.11
C ALA A 188 6.44 -5.99 -23.08
N ARG A 189 7.34 -5.27 -22.39
CA ARG A 189 7.01 -4.37 -21.29
C ARG A 189 7.84 -3.10 -21.35
N ALA A 190 7.44 -2.22 -22.24
CA ALA A 190 8.18 -1.00 -22.60
C ALA A 190 8.57 -0.08 -21.42
N CYS A 191 7.92 -0.19 -20.27
CA CYS A 191 8.22 0.62 -19.08
C CYS A 191 9.15 -0.06 -18.06
N VAL A 192 9.47 -1.37 -18.23
CA VAL A 192 10.35 -2.10 -17.30
C VAL A 192 11.78 -2.01 -17.81
N THR A 193 12.65 -1.31 -17.10
CA THR A 193 14.05 -1.13 -17.49
C THR A 193 15.04 -1.96 -16.68
N GLN A 194 14.64 -2.36 -15.49
CA GLN A 194 15.46 -3.16 -14.59
C GLN A 194 14.61 -4.23 -13.91
N VAL A 195 15.26 -5.26 -13.40
CA VAL A 195 14.64 -6.35 -12.63
C VAL A 195 15.41 -6.53 -11.32
N TRP A 196 14.67 -6.73 -10.26
CA TRP A 196 15.19 -7.08 -8.95
C TRP A 196 14.55 -8.37 -8.46
N THR A 197 15.30 -9.22 -7.77
CA THR A 197 14.75 -10.45 -7.17
C THR A 197 14.37 -10.20 -5.72
N TRP A 198 13.10 -10.42 -5.40
CA TRP A 198 12.57 -10.28 -4.06
C TRP A 198 11.80 -11.53 -3.66
N ARG A 199 12.21 -12.19 -2.56
CA ARG A 199 11.60 -13.44 -2.07
C ARG A 199 11.46 -14.49 -3.17
N ASP A 200 12.54 -14.70 -3.93
CA ASP A 200 12.59 -15.62 -5.08
C ASP A 200 11.66 -15.29 -6.25
N ALA A 201 11.02 -14.12 -6.23
CA ALA A 201 10.17 -13.64 -7.31
C ALA A 201 10.83 -12.44 -8.04
N PRO A 202 10.72 -12.37 -9.38
CA PRO A 202 11.17 -11.20 -10.12
C PRO A 202 10.25 -10.01 -9.89
N VAL A 203 10.82 -8.84 -9.66
CA VAL A 203 10.14 -7.56 -9.55
C VAL A 203 10.59 -6.66 -10.69
N GLY A 204 9.68 -6.27 -11.57
CA GLY A 204 9.97 -5.34 -12.66
C GLY A 204 10.07 -3.90 -12.14
N VAL A 205 11.21 -3.26 -12.32
CA VAL A 205 11.41 -1.85 -11.94
C VAL A 205 11.01 -0.97 -13.11
N LEU A 206 9.99 -0.15 -12.89
CA LEU A 206 9.42 0.74 -13.89
C LEU A 206 10.24 2.04 -13.94
N ASP A 207 10.57 2.44 -15.17
CA ASP A 207 11.18 3.74 -15.43
C ASP A 207 10.12 4.85 -15.31
N ASP A 208 10.43 5.89 -14.57
CA ASP A 208 9.52 7.00 -14.28
C ASP A 208 9.14 7.78 -15.55
N ALA A 209 10.10 8.06 -16.41
CA ALA A 209 9.87 8.83 -17.63
C ALA A 209 9.01 8.05 -18.63
N LEU A 210 9.32 6.75 -18.83
CA LEU A 210 8.59 5.87 -19.74
C LEU A 210 7.16 5.64 -19.23
N LEU A 211 6.99 5.39 -17.94
CA LEU A 211 5.67 5.22 -17.33
C LEU A 211 4.85 6.50 -17.44
N GLY A 212 5.45 7.66 -17.13
CA GLY A 212 4.78 8.96 -17.27
C GLY A 212 4.34 9.26 -18.72
N GLN A 213 5.15 8.89 -19.71
CA GLN A 213 4.77 9.00 -21.14
C GLN A 213 3.62 8.05 -21.50
N ALA A 214 3.66 6.81 -21.01
CA ALA A 214 2.60 5.83 -21.25
C ALA A 214 1.26 6.27 -20.64
N ILE A 215 1.28 6.79 -19.41
CA ILE A 215 0.09 7.36 -18.77
C ILE A 215 -0.46 8.56 -19.57
N ARG A 216 0.38 9.51 -19.97
CA ARG A 216 -0.06 10.67 -20.77
C ARG A 216 -0.68 10.23 -22.10
N ARG A 217 -0.09 9.26 -22.80
CA ARG A 217 -0.67 8.71 -24.05
C ARG A 217 -2.04 8.07 -23.81
N SER A 218 -2.25 7.45 -22.65
CA SER A 218 -3.52 6.84 -22.28
C SER A 218 -4.60 7.87 -21.94
N LEU A 219 -4.24 9.12 -21.69
CA LEU A 219 -5.16 10.22 -21.34
C LEU A 219 -5.46 11.14 -22.53
N ALA A 220 -4.68 11.08 -23.61
CA ALA A 220 -4.85 11.87 -24.83
C ALA A 220 -5.89 11.24 -25.76
#